data_099dc508d47b7f552135951d821a86dd
#
_entry.id   099dc508d47b7f552135951d821a86dd
#
_cell.length_a   1.000
_cell.length_b   1.000
_cell.length_c   1.000
_cell.angle_alpha   90.00
_cell.angle_beta   90.00
_cell.angle_gamma   90.00
#
_symmetry.space_group_name_H-M   'P 1'
#
loop_
_entity.id
_entity.type
_entity.pdbx_description
1 polymer ?
#
loop_
_entity_poly.entity_id
_entity_poly.type
_entity_poly.pdbx_seq_one_letter_code
_entity_poly.pdbx_strand_id
1 'polypeptide(L)'
;MILDFIPLKEHLPYLNYNIRNLNNGGTLDFSYLVDTFEKMERTTSRLMLTDHLVSLLKKTPPSAIDKVVYLIQGKLYPDYEGIELGLAEKMVLRALSQSIAGLDIGSLSKAYRETGDLGDAASKIISAKKNKNQVSLFPSEKMTVERVYLTLDKISRTTGPGSQELKIRLVSSLLNDSTAREARFVLKLIMGKLRLGIADYTVMDALAIAFTDSKSNRSILENAYNVTSDLGNIAKILAANGIESVKSLQITLYKPIRPMLAERVGTAGEALERMTGIAAAEYKLDGERIQIHKGKERIELFSRRLEKITHHFPDIVEAIAKSLKSTEEIILEGEVVAVDLQTLELLPFQELMHRRRKHGIQEAMEEYPVVLNVFDVLYINRNAKTSLTYIKRRDLIEKIIVQQHSKNKEYDTNNNKIRLVPQTIVKNPEQISEFMTSAIQSGCEGLMIKQLNSIYRAGAREYAWIKLKREYQSELADTLDLVIVGALYGRGRRVGKYGALLLAAYDSASDIFRSTCKVGTGFTDKDLEDFYVTLEKHRIEHKHARVDTRMEMDVWFEPKIVIEVIASEVTLSPSHTAAMASIRQNYGLALRFPKFTGKVRDDKNPEDATDVRELISMYKQQMQ
;
A
#
# COMPACT_ATOMS: atom_id res chain seq x y z
N MET A 1 -16.30 -34.08 36.23
CA MET A 1 -16.36 -32.72 36.75
C MET A 1 -16.39 -31.84 35.50
N ILE A 2 -17.46 -31.55 35.18
CA ILE A 2 -18.31 -30.74 34.31
C ILE A 2 -17.55 -29.48 33.86
N LEU A 3 -17.16 -29.45 32.57
CA LEU A 3 -16.74 -28.27 31.85
C LEU A 3 -17.98 -27.72 31.16
N ASP A 4 -18.49 -26.62 31.68
CA ASP A 4 -19.61 -25.89 31.10
C ASP A 4 -19.22 -25.28 29.75
N PHE A 5 -19.96 -25.72 28.74
CA PHE A 5 -19.99 -25.11 27.41
C PHE A 5 -20.69 -23.73 27.50
N ILE A 6 -19.96 -22.66 27.34
CA ILE A 6 -20.52 -21.32 27.08
C ILE A 6 -20.89 -21.24 25.61
N PRO A 7 -22.14 -20.99 25.24
CA PRO A 7 -22.53 -20.87 23.83
C PRO A 7 -22.06 -19.54 23.24
N LEU A 8 -21.24 -19.62 22.20
CA LEU A 8 -20.89 -18.50 21.27
C LEU A 8 -22.13 -18.04 20.47
N LYS A 9 -23.01 -17.30 21.13
CA LYS A 9 -24.13 -16.59 20.48
C LYS A 9 -24.28 -15.23 21.11
N GLU A 10 -23.51 -14.27 20.63
CA GLU A 10 -23.81 -12.84 20.74
C GLU A 10 -22.56 -12.07 20.30
N HIS A 11 -22.48 -11.72 19.00
CA HIS A 11 -21.73 -10.55 18.46
C HIS A 11 -21.75 -10.57 16.93
N LEU A 12 -22.97 -10.57 16.36
CA LEU A 12 -23.16 -10.21 14.96
C LEU A 12 -24.39 -9.29 14.83
N PRO A 13 -24.25 -7.98 14.96
CA PRO A 13 -25.40 -7.07 14.78
C PRO A 13 -25.87 -6.90 13.31
N TYR A 14 -25.37 -7.67 12.37
CA TYR A 14 -25.71 -7.53 10.94
C TYR A 14 -26.38 -8.76 10.30
N LEU A 15 -26.77 -9.79 11.06
CA LEU A 15 -27.34 -11.03 10.50
C LEU A 15 -28.86 -11.18 10.70
N ASN A 16 -29.58 -10.13 11.09
CA ASN A 16 -31.05 -10.14 11.09
C ASN A 16 -31.61 -9.25 9.96
N TYR A 17 -31.23 -9.50 8.71
CA TYR A 17 -32.03 -9.07 7.58
C TYR A 17 -32.90 -10.23 7.11
N ASN A 18 -34.21 -10.08 7.36
CA ASN A 18 -35.26 -11.02 7.01
C ASN A 18 -35.10 -11.62 5.61
N ILE A 19 -34.97 -12.95 5.56
CA ILE A 19 -35.01 -13.79 4.34
C ILE A 19 -36.39 -13.72 3.62
N ARG A 20 -37.32 -12.92 4.06
CA ARG A 20 -38.71 -12.87 3.54
C ARG A 20 -39.01 -11.85 2.44
N ASN A 21 -38.02 -11.05 1.96
CA ASN A 21 -38.22 -10.12 0.84
C ASN A 21 -37.31 -10.38 -0.37
N LEU A 22 -36.96 -11.65 -0.65
CA LEU A 22 -36.13 -12.05 -1.79
C LEU A 22 -36.87 -12.18 -3.13
N ASN A 23 -38.09 -11.71 -3.26
CA ASN A 23 -38.87 -11.90 -4.50
C ASN A 23 -38.94 -10.72 -5.46
N ASN A 24 -38.15 -9.63 -5.28
CA ASN A 24 -38.06 -8.54 -6.28
C ASN A 24 -36.66 -7.97 -6.48
N GLY A 25 -35.61 -8.69 -6.13
CA GLY A 25 -34.22 -8.26 -6.36
C GLY A 25 -33.64 -8.95 -7.60
N GLY A 26 -33.61 -8.26 -8.73
CA GLY A 26 -32.93 -8.78 -9.92
C GLY A 26 -31.47 -9.11 -9.62
N THR A 27 -31.00 -10.28 -10.07
CA THR A 27 -29.58 -10.67 -10.00
C THR A 27 -28.84 -10.09 -11.20
N LEU A 28 -27.63 -9.57 -11.01
CA LEU A 28 -26.76 -9.13 -12.10
C LEU A 28 -25.91 -10.29 -12.60
N ASP A 29 -25.99 -10.58 -13.90
CA ASP A 29 -25.14 -11.59 -14.53
C ASP A 29 -23.67 -11.18 -14.46
N PHE A 30 -22.79 -12.09 -14.11
CA PHE A 30 -21.37 -11.82 -14.05
C PHE A 30 -20.78 -11.51 -15.43
N SER A 31 -21.34 -12.10 -16.49
CA SER A 31 -20.98 -11.78 -17.87
C SER A 31 -21.12 -10.30 -18.21
N TYR A 32 -22.13 -9.61 -17.65
CA TYR A 32 -22.32 -8.19 -17.88
C TYR A 32 -21.21 -7.34 -17.23
N LEU A 33 -20.77 -7.74 -16.03
CA LEU A 33 -19.59 -7.12 -15.38
C LEU A 33 -18.33 -7.36 -16.20
N VAL A 34 -18.13 -8.59 -16.71
CA VAL A 34 -17.00 -8.97 -17.58
C VAL A 34 -17.00 -8.16 -18.87
N ASP A 35 -18.13 -8.00 -19.54
CA ASP A 35 -18.27 -7.14 -20.73
C ASP A 35 -17.82 -5.70 -20.47
N THR A 36 -18.17 -5.17 -19.31
CA THR A 36 -17.75 -3.84 -18.89
C THR A 36 -16.25 -3.77 -18.64
N PHE A 37 -15.68 -4.76 -17.95
CA PHE A 37 -14.24 -4.83 -17.69
C PHE A 37 -13.42 -4.90 -18.99
N GLU A 38 -13.85 -5.69 -19.97
CA GLU A 38 -13.18 -5.77 -21.28
C GLU A 38 -13.24 -4.44 -22.04
N LYS A 39 -14.37 -3.73 -22.00
CA LYS A 39 -14.47 -2.39 -22.60
C LYS A 39 -13.53 -1.41 -21.94
N MET A 40 -13.39 -1.49 -20.60
CA MET A 40 -12.50 -0.62 -19.84
C MET A 40 -11.03 -0.94 -20.10
N GLU A 41 -10.64 -2.21 -20.23
CA GLU A 41 -9.26 -2.59 -20.58
C GLU A 41 -8.82 -2.07 -21.97
N ARG A 42 -9.76 -1.80 -22.89
CA ARG A 42 -9.50 -1.33 -24.27
C ARG A 42 -9.35 0.20 -24.36
N THR A 43 -9.56 0.95 -23.30
CA THR A 43 -9.48 2.41 -23.33
C THR A 43 -8.67 2.98 -22.18
N THR A 44 -7.99 4.10 -22.44
CA THR A 44 -7.34 4.94 -21.41
C THR A 44 -8.09 6.25 -21.21
N SER A 45 -9.15 6.51 -22.01
CA SER A 45 -9.97 7.70 -21.91
C SER A 45 -10.79 7.71 -20.64
N ARG A 46 -10.54 8.67 -19.74
CA ARG A 46 -11.28 8.82 -18.49
C ARG A 46 -12.80 9.01 -18.73
N LEU A 47 -13.18 9.72 -19.79
CA LEU A 47 -14.60 9.90 -20.14
C LEU A 47 -15.25 8.58 -20.49
N MET A 48 -14.64 7.80 -21.40
CA MET A 48 -15.16 6.47 -21.77
C MET A 48 -15.21 5.51 -20.58
N LEU A 49 -14.21 5.52 -19.72
CA LEU A 49 -14.21 4.73 -18.48
C LEU A 49 -15.38 5.12 -17.57
N THR A 50 -15.64 6.42 -17.41
CA THR A 50 -16.79 6.92 -16.64
C THR A 50 -18.11 6.48 -17.26
N ASP A 51 -18.28 6.58 -18.58
CA ASP A 51 -19.52 6.19 -19.28
C ASP A 51 -19.81 4.69 -19.16
N HIS A 52 -18.77 3.84 -19.26
CA HIS A 52 -18.92 2.41 -19.04
C HIS A 52 -19.34 2.08 -17.61
N LEU A 53 -18.78 2.78 -16.62
CA LEU A 53 -19.17 2.64 -15.21
C LEU A 53 -20.60 3.12 -14.97
N VAL A 54 -21.01 4.27 -15.51
CA VAL A 54 -22.39 4.79 -15.39
C VAL A 54 -23.39 3.79 -15.94
N SER A 55 -23.09 3.22 -17.11
CA SER A 55 -23.96 2.21 -17.75
C SER A 55 -24.07 0.94 -16.90
N LEU A 56 -22.98 0.49 -16.28
CA LEU A 56 -22.97 -0.65 -15.35
C LEU A 56 -23.79 -0.34 -14.10
N LEU A 57 -23.50 0.78 -13.44
CA LEU A 57 -24.12 1.15 -12.16
C LEU A 57 -25.64 1.36 -12.29
N LYS A 58 -26.11 1.97 -13.38
CA LYS A 58 -27.56 2.13 -13.65
C LYS A 58 -28.30 0.80 -13.83
N LYS A 59 -27.62 -0.25 -14.27
CA LYS A 59 -28.19 -1.60 -14.44
C LYS A 59 -28.01 -2.49 -13.21
N THR A 60 -27.20 -2.07 -12.25
CA THR A 60 -26.92 -2.86 -11.05
C THR A 60 -28.04 -2.69 -10.03
N PRO A 61 -28.66 -3.78 -9.55
CA PRO A 61 -29.65 -3.70 -8.49
C PRO A 61 -29.05 -3.09 -7.21
N PRO A 62 -29.81 -2.30 -6.42
CA PRO A 62 -29.33 -1.72 -5.16
C PRO A 62 -28.76 -2.75 -4.16
N SER A 63 -29.25 -3.99 -4.18
CA SER A 63 -28.76 -5.11 -3.35
C SER A 63 -27.38 -5.63 -3.74
N ALA A 64 -26.91 -5.35 -4.96
CA ALA A 64 -25.64 -5.83 -5.49
C ALA A 64 -24.60 -4.70 -5.70
N ILE A 65 -25.00 -3.43 -5.52
CA ILE A 65 -24.16 -2.28 -5.92
C ILE A 65 -22.87 -2.17 -5.13
N ASP A 66 -22.90 -2.45 -3.82
CA ASP A 66 -21.72 -2.49 -2.97
C ASP A 66 -20.71 -3.53 -3.48
N LYS A 67 -21.18 -4.73 -3.79
CA LYS A 67 -20.37 -5.83 -4.32
C LYS A 67 -19.76 -5.48 -5.69
N VAL A 68 -20.54 -4.89 -6.57
CA VAL A 68 -20.06 -4.41 -7.88
C VAL A 68 -18.95 -3.37 -7.70
N VAL A 69 -19.13 -2.39 -6.81
CA VAL A 69 -18.12 -1.36 -6.54
C VAL A 69 -16.84 -1.97 -5.96
N TYR A 70 -16.93 -2.91 -5.01
CA TYR A 70 -15.74 -3.61 -4.50
C TYR A 70 -15.04 -4.42 -5.59
N LEU A 71 -15.77 -5.17 -6.41
CA LEU A 71 -15.16 -5.95 -7.50
C LEU A 71 -14.49 -5.05 -8.55
N ILE A 72 -15.05 -3.89 -8.88
CA ILE A 72 -14.43 -2.87 -9.74
C ILE A 72 -13.10 -2.39 -9.14
N GLN A 73 -13.02 -2.22 -7.82
CA GLN A 73 -11.80 -1.86 -7.12
C GLN A 73 -10.81 -3.04 -6.96
N GLY A 74 -11.18 -4.25 -7.42
CA GLY A 74 -10.36 -5.46 -7.31
C GLY A 74 -10.29 -6.03 -5.89
N LYS A 75 -11.30 -5.80 -5.06
CA LYS A 75 -11.37 -6.24 -3.66
C LYS A 75 -12.78 -6.72 -3.28
N LEU A 76 -12.92 -7.30 -2.09
CA LEU A 76 -14.22 -7.75 -1.54
C LEU A 76 -14.74 -6.81 -0.46
N TYR A 77 -13.84 -6.14 0.25
CA TYR A 77 -14.15 -5.29 1.39
C TYR A 77 -13.27 -4.04 1.36
N PRO A 78 -13.58 -3.01 2.12
CA PRO A 78 -12.66 -1.90 2.36
C PRO A 78 -11.34 -2.42 2.97
N ASP A 79 -10.23 -1.72 2.71
CA ASP A 79 -8.89 -2.15 3.11
C ASP A 79 -8.77 -2.30 4.65
N TYR A 80 -9.54 -1.52 5.41
CA TYR A 80 -9.54 -1.57 6.87
C TYR A 80 -10.18 -2.83 7.48
N GLU A 81 -10.93 -3.61 6.73
CA GLU A 81 -11.45 -4.89 7.22
C GLU A 81 -10.34 -5.95 7.32
N GLY A 82 -9.23 -5.76 6.59
CA GLY A 82 -8.08 -6.66 6.64
C GLY A 82 -8.38 -8.05 6.11
N ILE A 83 -9.38 -8.20 5.24
CA ILE A 83 -9.82 -9.49 4.69
C ILE A 83 -9.06 -9.78 3.40
N GLU A 84 -8.20 -10.79 3.44
CA GLU A 84 -7.45 -11.30 2.30
C GLU A 84 -7.99 -12.66 1.84
N LEU A 85 -7.96 -12.94 0.53
CA LEU A 85 -8.35 -14.26 0.01
C LEU A 85 -7.43 -15.39 0.49
N GLY A 86 -6.17 -15.09 0.78
CA GLY A 86 -5.21 -16.06 1.28
C GLY A 86 -4.99 -17.23 0.31
N LEU A 87 -4.95 -16.94 -0.99
CA LEU A 87 -4.70 -17.89 -2.08
C LEU A 87 -3.33 -17.61 -2.70
N ALA A 88 -2.38 -18.52 -2.49
CA ALA A 88 -1.10 -18.48 -3.17
C ALA A 88 -1.24 -18.98 -4.63
N GLU A 89 -0.38 -18.50 -5.52
CA GLU A 89 -0.36 -18.86 -6.95
C GLU A 89 -0.41 -20.38 -7.19
N LYS A 90 0.37 -21.16 -6.42
CA LYS A 90 0.38 -22.63 -6.52
C LYS A 90 -1.00 -23.27 -6.24
N MET A 91 -1.78 -22.69 -5.33
CA MET A 91 -3.14 -23.17 -5.04
C MET A 91 -4.09 -22.88 -6.20
N VAL A 92 -3.96 -21.71 -6.82
CA VAL A 92 -4.77 -21.31 -7.99
C VAL A 92 -4.43 -22.20 -9.21
N LEU A 93 -3.15 -22.48 -9.46
CA LEU A 93 -2.71 -23.41 -10.50
C LEU A 93 -3.30 -24.81 -10.28
N ARG A 94 -3.32 -25.30 -9.03
CA ARG A 94 -3.93 -26.58 -8.68
C ARG A 94 -5.45 -26.56 -8.87
N ALA A 95 -6.14 -25.47 -8.53
CA ALA A 95 -7.57 -25.33 -8.80
C ALA A 95 -7.88 -25.36 -10.31
N LEU A 96 -7.07 -24.69 -11.13
CA LEU A 96 -7.17 -24.75 -12.59
C LEU A 96 -6.98 -26.15 -13.14
N SER A 97 -6.00 -26.93 -12.64
CA SER A 97 -5.77 -28.31 -13.08
C SER A 97 -6.93 -29.25 -12.72
N GLN A 98 -7.63 -28.97 -11.62
CA GLN A 98 -8.82 -29.72 -11.21
C GLN A 98 -10.08 -29.34 -12.00
N SER A 99 -10.18 -28.06 -12.44
CA SER A 99 -11.35 -27.56 -13.18
C SER A 99 -11.32 -27.86 -14.66
N ILE A 100 -10.14 -28.08 -15.25
CA ILE A 100 -10.00 -28.29 -16.70
C ILE A 100 -9.46 -29.70 -16.95
N ALA A 101 -10.34 -30.61 -17.35
CA ALA A 101 -9.96 -31.99 -17.64
C ALA A 101 -8.78 -32.07 -18.64
N GLY A 102 -7.73 -32.82 -18.28
CA GLY A 102 -6.51 -32.99 -19.10
C GLY A 102 -5.69 -31.70 -19.27
N LEU A 103 -5.78 -30.73 -18.33
CA LEU A 103 -4.88 -29.58 -18.31
C LEU A 103 -3.49 -30.03 -17.87
N ASP A 104 -2.52 -29.84 -18.75
CA ASP A 104 -1.10 -29.97 -18.40
C ASP A 104 -0.61 -28.69 -17.74
N ILE A 105 -0.08 -28.82 -16.52
CA ILE A 105 0.47 -27.68 -15.74
C ILE A 105 1.67 -27.05 -16.47
N GLY A 106 2.44 -27.86 -17.21
CA GLY A 106 3.56 -27.35 -18.03
C GLY A 106 3.08 -26.37 -19.10
N SER A 107 2.02 -26.75 -19.84
CA SER A 107 1.40 -25.90 -20.87
C SER A 107 0.81 -24.61 -20.26
N LEU A 108 0.18 -24.69 -19.07
CA LEU A 108 -0.33 -23.51 -18.36
C LEU A 108 0.81 -22.60 -17.92
N SER A 109 1.88 -23.16 -17.36
CA SER A 109 3.05 -22.39 -16.93
C SER A 109 3.77 -21.72 -18.11
N LYS A 110 3.79 -22.37 -19.28
CA LYS A 110 4.31 -21.77 -20.51
C LYS A 110 3.43 -20.60 -20.95
N ALA A 111 2.12 -20.81 -21.08
CA ALA A 111 1.18 -19.75 -21.45
C ALA A 111 1.19 -18.57 -20.45
N TYR A 112 1.38 -18.84 -19.15
CA TYR A 112 1.51 -17.81 -18.14
C TYR A 112 2.78 -16.98 -18.31
N ARG A 113 3.92 -17.62 -18.61
CA ARG A 113 5.17 -16.89 -18.93
C ARG A 113 5.02 -16.00 -20.16
N GLU A 114 4.34 -16.49 -21.20
CA GLU A 114 4.12 -15.76 -22.44
C GLU A 114 3.16 -14.55 -22.25
N THR A 115 2.14 -14.67 -21.42
CA THR A 115 1.12 -13.63 -21.23
C THR A 115 1.42 -12.70 -20.05
N GLY A 116 2.26 -13.12 -19.09
CA GLY A 116 2.49 -12.41 -17.83
C GLY A 116 1.28 -12.34 -16.90
N ASP A 117 0.13 -12.93 -17.29
CA ASP A 117 -1.13 -12.92 -16.54
C ASP A 117 -1.79 -14.30 -16.57
N LEU A 118 -2.09 -14.84 -15.36
CA LEU A 118 -2.68 -16.17 -15.21
C LEU A 118 -4.12 -16.23 -15.75
N GLY A 119 -4.88 -15.15 -15.63
CA GLY A 119 -6.24 -15.05 -16.18
C GLY A 119 -6.24 -15.11 -17.71
N ASP A 120 -5.31 -14.39 -18.34
CA ASP A 120 -5.16 -14.40 -19.80
C ASP A 120 -4.68 -15.77 -20.31
N ALA A 121 -3.74 -16.40 -19.62
CA ALA A 121 -3.26 -17.74 -19.92
C ALA A 121 -4.38 -18.79 -19.82
N ALA A 122 -5.13 -18.77 -18.72
CA ALA A 122 -6.25 -19.69 -18.50
C ALA A 122 -7.35 -19.52 -19.55
N SER A 123 -7.71 -18.27 -19.88
CA SER A 123 -8.72 -17.97 -20.91
C SER A 123 -8.34 -18.55 -22.27
N LYS A 124 -7.09 -18.42 -22.71
CA LYS A 124 -6.59 -19.02 -23.97
C LYS A 124 -6.76 -20.53 -23.96
N ILE A 125 -6.39 -21.20 -22.88
CA ILE A 125 -6.45 -22.67 -22.77
C ILE A 125 -7.90 -23.17 -22.72
N ILE A 126 -8.77 -22.51 -21.92
CA ILE A 126 -10.19 -22.86 -21.82
C ILE A 126 -10.88 -22.70 -23.18
N SER A 127 -10.61 -21.61 -23.91
CA SER A 127 -11.16 -21.37 -25.25
C SER A 127 -10.72 -22.45 -26.26
N ALA A 128 -9.46 -22.85 -26.25
CA ALA A 128 -8.94 -23.88 -27.13
C ALA A 128 -9.52 -25.28 -26.85
N LYS A 129 -9.89 -25.57 -25.59
CA LYS A 129 -10.48 -26.86 -25.19
C LYS A 129 -11.98 -26.95 -25.41
N LYS A 130 -12.75 -25.88 -25.21
CA LYS A 130 -14.22 -25.83 -25.43
C LYS A 130 -14.60 -26.07 -26.92
N ASN A 131 -13.67 -25.87 -27.84
CA ASN A 131 -13.88 -26.21 -29.25
C ASN A 131 -13.85 -27.73 -29.54
N LYS A 132 -13.58 -28.58 -28.54
CA LYS A 132 -13.57 -30.06 -28.66
C LYS A 132 -14.71 -30.64 -27.82
N ASN A 133 -15.95 -30.55 -28.31
CA ASN A 133 -17.18 -31.28 -27.93
C ASN A 133 -17.18 -31.96 -26.52
N GLN A 134 -17.12 -31.22 -25.43
CA GLN A 134 -17.48 -31.74 -24.12
C GLN A 134 -18.90 -31.25 -23.80
N VAL A 135 -19.89 -32.10 -23.96
CA VAL A 135 -21.25 -31.90 -23.41
C VAL A 135 -21.14 -32.14 -21.91
N SER A 136 -21.34 -31.08 -21.14
CA SER A 136 -21.50 -31.22 -19.68
C SER A 136 -22.75 -32.02 -19.40
N LEU A 137 -22.65 -33.09 -18.62
CA LEU A 137 -23.80 -33.92 -18.20
C LEU A 137 -24.74 -33.20 -17.23
N PHE A 138 -24.30 -32.10 -16.64
CA PHE A 138 -25.09 -31.27 -15.75
C PHE A 138 -25.13 -29.83 -16.26
N PRO A 139 -26.28 -29.13 -16.19
CA PRO A 139 -26.35 -27.71 -16.52
C PRO A 139 -25.43 -26.94 -15.56
N SER A 140 -24.53 -26.08 -16.11
CA SER A 140 -23.72 -25.19 -15.28
C SER A 140 -24.64 -24.19 -14.58
N GLU A 141 -24.41 -23.98 -13.30
CA GLU A 141 -25.13 -22.91 -12.58
C GLU A 141 -24.78 -21.55 -13.15
N LYS A 142 -25.80 -20.70 -13.28
CA LYS A 142 -25.63 -19.35 -13.83
C LYS A 142 -24.64 -18.55 -12.99
N MET A 143 -23.64 -17.96 -13.62
CA MET A 143 -22.69 -17.09 -12.97
C MET A 143 -23.31 -15.70 -12.76
N THR A 144 -23.58 -15.35 -11.50
CA THR A 144 -24.03 -14.03 -11.09
C THR A 144 -22.93 -13.31 -10.31
N VAL A 145 -22.96 -11.98 -10.28
CA VAL A 145 -22.04 -11.18 -9.45
C VAL A 145 -22.12 -11.60 -8.01
N GLU A 146 -23.31 -11.88 -7.51
CA GLU A 146 -23.54 -12.28 -6.13
C GLU A 146 -22.92 -13.64 -5.82
N ARG A 147 -23.07 -14.62 -6.70
CA ARG A 147 -22.44 -15.94 -6.56
C ARG A 147 -20.92 -15.85 -6.52
N VAL A 148 -20.33 -15.10 -7.46
CA VAL A 148 -18.87 -14.87 -7.48
C VAL A 148 -18.42 -14.22 -6.19
N TYR A 149 -19.06 -13.13 -5.80
CA TYR A 149 -18.72 -12.40 -4.57
C TYR A 149 -18.82 -13.27 -3.31
N LEU A 150 -19.94 -13.97 -3.11
CA LEU A 150 -20.17 -14.82 -1.93
C LEU A 150 -19.21 -16.03 -1.89
N THR A 151 -18.83 -16.57 -3.05
CA THR A 151 -17.83 -17.65 -3.10
C THR A 151 -16.45 -17.13 -2.72
N LEU A 152 -16.04 -15.96 -3.23
CA LEU A 152 -14.78 -15.32 -2.84
C LEU A 152 -14.79 -14.91 -1.35
N ASP A 153 -15.91 -14.44 -0.83
CA ASP A 153 -16.07 -14.17 0.61
C ASP A 153 -15.90 -15.45 1.44
N LYS A 154 -16.54 -16.54 1.04
CA LYS A 154 -16.37 -17.84 1.70
C LYS A 154 -14.92 -18.31 1.68
N ILE A 155 -14.21 -18.10 0.56
CA ILE A 155 -12.77 -18.42 0.46
C ILE A 155 -11.97 -17.58 1.45
N SER A 156 -12.21 -16.28 1.56
CA SER A 156 -11.49 -15.38 2.45
C SER A 156 -11.65 -15.76 3.93
N ARG A 157 -12.84 -16.22 4.32
CA ARG A 157 -13.19 -16.60 5.71
C ARG A 157 -12.82 -18.05 6.07
N THR A 158 -12.40 -18.85 5.09
CA THR A 158 -12.02 -20.26 5.32
C THR A 158 -10.64 -20.31 5.97
N THR A 159 -10.54 -20.80 7.22
CA THR A 159 -9.30 -20.91 8.00
C THR A 159 -9.21 -22.27 8.70
N GLY A 160 -8.05 -22.60 9.28
CA GLY A 160 -7.83 -23.84 10.03
C GLY A 160 -7.42 -25.05 9.18
N PRO A 161 -7.34 -26.25 9.81
CA PRO A 161 -6.96 -27.49 9.11
C PRO A 161 -7.88 -27.83 7.95
N GLY A 162 -7.33 -28.21 6.80
CA GLY A 162 -8.10 -28.51 5.57
C GLY A 162 -8.58 -27.30 4.78
N SER A 163 -8.32 -26.08 5.25
CA SER A 163 -8.75 -24.84 4.59
C SER A 163 -8.19 -24.69 3.17
N GLN A 164 -6.95 -25.11 2.93
CA GLN A 164 -6.34 -25.03 1.61
C GLN A 164 -7.09 -25.86 0.56
N GLU A 165 -7.45 -27.11 0.90
CA GLU A 165 -8.17 -27.98 -0.02
C GLU A 165 -9.59 -27.48 -0.30
N LEU A 166 -10.27 -26.95 0.75
CA LEU A 166 -11.59 -26.33 0.57
C LEU A 166 -11.52 -25.09 -0.32
N LYS A 167 -10.52 -24.22 -0.12
CA LYS A 167 -10.30 -23.06 -0.99
C LYS A 167 -10.06 -23.46 -2.45
N ILE A 168 -9.22 -24.46 -2.69
CA ILE A 168 -8.96 -25.00 -4.02
C ILE A 168 -10.25 -25.50 -4.67
N ARG A 169 -11.07 -26.29 -3.95
CA ARG A 169 -12.36 -26.79 -4.46
C ARG A 169 -13.34 -25.67 -4.79
N LEU A 170 -13.44 -24.64 -3.96
CA LEU A 170 -14.31 -23.48 -4.21
C LEU A 170 -13.89 -22.71 -5.47
N VAL A 171 -12.59 -22.46 -5.65
CA VAL A 171 -12.07 -21.85 -6.89
C VAL A 171 -12.33 -22.74 -8.10
N SER A 172 -12.06 -24.05 -7.99
CA SER A 172 -12.30 -25.02 -9.06
C SER A 172 -13.78 -25.05 -9.48
N SER A 173 -14.72 -25.02 -8.50
CA SER A 173 -16.15 -24.96 -8.78
C SER A 173 -16.54 -23.70 -9.57
N LEU A 174 -16.05 -22.50 -9.17
CA LEU A 174 -16.29 -21.27 -9.93
C LEU A 174 -15.75 -21.36 -11.37
N LEU A 175 -14.56 -21.90 -11.54
CA LEU A 175 -13.93 -22.02 -12.85
C LEU A 175 -14.63 -23.04 -13.78
N ASN A 176 -15.18 -24.13 -13.21
CA ASN A 176 -15.95 -25.11 -13.95
C ASN A 176 -17.21 -24.51 -14.59
N ASP A 177 -17.90 -23.64 -13.84
CA ASP A 177 -19.13 -22.99 -14.29
C ASP A 177 -18.89 -21.73 -15.14
N SER A 178 -17.65 -21.26 -15.20
CA SER A 178 -17.25 -20.03 -15.91
C SER A 178 -17.08 -20.27 -17.41
N THR A 179 -17.44 -19.28 -18.21
CA THR A 179 -16.91 -19.14 -19.58
C THR A 179 -15.42 -18.78 -19.51
N ALA A 180 -14.70 -18.91 -20.64
CA ALA A 180 -13.29 -18.53 -20.71
C ALA A 180 -13.04 -17.05 -20.32
N ARG A 181 -13.97 -16.17 -20.69
CA ARG A 181 -13.94 -14.73 -20.37
C ARG A 181 -14.18 -14.50 -18.88
N GLU A 182 -15.17 -15.16 -18.30
CA GLU A 182 -15.48 -15.06 -16.87
C GLU A 182 -14.34 -15.61 -16.02
N ALA A 183 -13.79 -16.78 -16.35
CA ALA A 183 -12.65 -17.38 -15.66
C ALA A 183 -11.43 -16.44 -15.66
N ARG A 184 -11.18 -15.72 -16.77
CA ARG A 184 -10.14 -14.70 -16.87
C ARG A 184 -10.25 -13.66 -15.75
N PHE A 185 -11.42 -13.07 -15.57
CA PHE A 185 -11.62 -12.00 -14.58
C PHE A 185 -11.74 -12.53 -13.15
N VAL A 186 -12.33 -13.72 -12.95
CA VAL A 186 -12.30 -14.40 -11.64
C VAL A 186 -10.86 -14.59 -11.18
N LEU A 187 -9.98 -15.06 -12.06
CA LEU A 187 -8.55 -15.26 -11.75
C LEU A 187 -7.82 -13.93 -11.51
N LYS A 188 -8.11 -12.88 -12.30
CA LYS A 188 -7.56 -11.53 -12.06
C LYS A 188 -7.96 -10.97 -10.71
N LEU A 189 -9.21 -11.18 -10.28
CA LEU A 189 -9.69 -10.80 -8.94
C LEU A 189 -8.96 -11.59 -7.85
N ILE A 190 -8.88 -12.91 -7.98
CA ILE A 190 -8.21 -13.79 -7.00
C ILE A 190 -6.73 -13.44 -6.84
N MET A 191 -6.06 -13.14 -7.94
CA MET A 191 -4.62 -12.81 -7.96
C MET A 191 -4.32 -11.35 -7.63
N GLY A 192 -5.33 -10.50 -7.37
CA GLY A 192 -5.16 -9.07 -7.15
C GLY A 192 -4.56 -8.34 -8.36
N LYS A 193 -4.82 -8.86 -9.58
CA LYS A 193 -4.26 -8.34 -10.84
C LYS A 193 -5.29 -7.65 -11.73
N LEU A 194 -6.49 -7.38 -11.20
CA LEU A 194 -7.47 -6.59 -11.93
C LEU A 194 -6.99 -5.14 -12.05
N ARG A 195 -6.70 -4.71 -13.26
CA ARG A 195 -6.17 -3.36 -13.54
C ARG A 195 -7.00 -2.71 -14.65
N LEU A 196 -8.06 -2.04 -14.27
CA LEU A 196 -9.00 -1.40 -15.19
C LEU A 196 -8.60 0.04 -15.55
N GLY A 197 -7.48 0.55 -15.03
CA GLY A 197 -7.02 1.92 -15.28
C GLY A 197 -7.88 3.01 -14.62
N ILE A 198 -8.68 2.64 -13.63
CA ILE A 198 -9.57 3.56 -12.89
C ILE A 198 -9.02 3.87 -11.50
N ALA A 199 -9.30 5.10 -11.06
CA ALA A 199 -9.08 5.53 -9.68
C ALA A 199 -10.43 5.67 -8.96
N ASP A 200 -10.44 5.73 -7.64
CA ASP A 200 -11.63 5.94 -6.81
C ASP A 200 -12.44 7.16 -7.29
N TYR A 201 -11.77 8.23 -7.72
CA TYR A 201 -12.42 9.43 -8.28
C TYR A 201 -13.24 9.16 -9.53
N THR A 202 -12.82 8.23 -10.39
CA THR A 202 -13.58 7.85 -11.58
C THR A 202 -14.85 7.08 -11.20
N VAL A 203 -14.76 6.23 -10.18
CA VAL A 203 -15.92 5.51 -9.63
C VAL A 203 -16.91 6.49 -8.99
N MET A 204 -16.42 7.48 -8.22
CA MET A 204 -17.26 8.52 -7.62
C MET A 204 -17.90 9.42 -8.66
N ASP A 205 -17.18 9.81 -9.73
CA ASP A 205 -17.76 10.54 -10.88
C ASP A 205 -18.94 9.74 -11.46
N ALA A 206 -18.74 8.43 -11.69
CA ALA A 206 -19.77 7.56 -12.26
C ALA A 206 -20.98 7.37 -11.32
N LEU A 207 -20.75 7.21 -10.01
CA LEU A 207 -21.82 7.12 -9.01
C LEU A 207 -22.65 8.41 -8.96
N ALA A 208 -21.99 9.57 -8.95
CA ALA A 208 -22.68 10.87 -8.95
C ALA A 208 -23.57 11.02 -10.19
N ILE A 209 -23.03 10.73 -11.38
CA ILE A 209 -23.81 10.81 -12.64
C ILE A 209 -24.93 9.76 -12.66
N ALA A 210 -24.66 8.52 -12.23
CA ALA A 210 -25.64 7.43 -12.32
C ALA A 210 -26.87 7.64 -11.45
N PHE A 211 -26.72 8.22 -10.25
CA PHE A 211 -27.76 8.31 -9.23
C PHE A 211 -28.24 9.73 -8.91
N THR A 212 -27.57 10.75 -9.43
CA THR A 212 -27.97 12.15 -9.18
C THR A 212 -28.00 12.99 -10.46
N ASP A 213 -27.77 12.37 -11.62
CA ASP A 213 -27.67 13.01 -12.95
C ASP A 213 -26.70 14.21 -13.00
N SER A 214 -25.85 14.38 -12.00
CA SER A 214 -24.91 15.50 -11.91
C SER A 214 -23.56 15.10 -11.36
N LYS A 215 -22.52 15.31 -12.17
CA LYS A 215 -21.13 15.12 -11.75
C LYS A 215 -20.71 16.06 -10.61
N SER A 216 -21.35 17.22 -10.43
CA SER A 216 -21.01 18.19 -9.37
C SER A 216 -21.21 17.59 -7.96
N ASN A 217 -22.12 16.63 -7.82
CA ASN A 217 -22.37 15.91 -6.57
C ASN A 217 -21.26 14.94 -6.15
N ARG A 218 -20.21 14.75 -6.99
CA ARG A 218 -19.03 13.98 -6.61
C ARG A 218 -18.40 14.49 -5.30
N SER A 219 -18.36 15.79 -5.08
CA SER A 219 -17.80 16.38 -3.87
C SER A 219 -18.44 15.88 -2.57
N ILE A 220 -19.76 15.59 -2.60
CA ILE A 220 -20.50 15.00 -1.48
C ILE A 220 -20.03 13.56 -1.23
N LEU A 221 -19.90 12.77 -2.31
CA LEU A 221 -19.41 11.38 -2.24
C LEU A 221 -17.96 11.34 -1.75
N GLU A 222 -17.12 12.26 -2.21
CA GLU A 222 -15.72 12.38 -1.81
C GLU A 222 -15.61 12.71 -0.32
N ASN A 223 -16.39 13.65 0.19
CA ASN A 223 -16.42 13.99 1.61
C ASN A 223 -16.84 12.77 2.46
N ALA A 224 -17.89 12.06 2.05
CA ALA A 224 -18.33 10.83 2.72
C ALA A 224 -17.24 9.73 2.68
N TYR A 225 -16.59 9.56 1.53
CA TYR A 225 -15.49 8.59 1.37
C TYR A 225 -14.27 8.94 2.22
N ASN A 226 -13.96 10.22 2.34
CA ASN A 226 -12.85 10.68 3.16
C ASN A 226 -13.04 10.39 4.65
N VAL A 227 -14.26 10.31 5.14
CA VAL A 227 -14.55 10.05 6.56
C VAL A 227 -14.94 8.60 6.87
N THR A 228 -15.33 7.80 5.85
CA THR A 228 -15.75 6.40 6.04
C THR A 228 -14.82 5.38 5.40
N SER A 229 -14.02 5.78 4.44
CA SER A 229 -13.10 4.94 3.64
C SER A 229 -13.75 3.72 2.97
N ASP A 230 -15.07 3.79 2.71
CA ASP A 230 -15.88 2.68 2.22
C ASP A 230 -16.76 3.09 1.04
N LEU A 231 -16.23 2.97 -0.18
CA LEU A 231 -16.93 3.40 -1.39
C LEU A 231 -18.10 2.47 -1.76
N GLY A 232 -18.00 1.17 -1.44
CA GLY A 232 -19.08 0.22 -1.67
C GLY A 232 -20.31 0.53 -0.80
N ASN A 233 -20.10 0.81 0.48
CA ASN A 233 -21.19 1.19 1.37
C ASN A 233 -21.81 2.55 0.99
N ILE A 234 -21.00 3.51 0.55
CA ILE A 234 -21.50 4.80 0.02
C ILE A 234 -22.38 4.56 -1.20
N ALA A 235 -21.95 3.73 -2.13
CA ALA A 235 -22.74 3.38 -3.32
C ALA A 235 -24.08 2.74 -2.93
N LYS A 236 -24.08 1.85 -1.94
CA LYS A 236 -25.29 1.21 -1.42
C LYS A 236 -26.26 2.22 -0.81
N ILE A 237 -25.77 3.12 0.05
CA ILE A 237 -26.59 4.18 0.67
C ILE A 237 -27.13 5.12 -0.42
N LEU A 238 -26.30 5.52 -1.37
CA LEU A 238 -26.69 6.40 -2.47
C LEU A 238 -27.81 5.79 -3.32
N ALA A 239 -27.66 4.52 -3.70
CA ALA A 239 -28.63 3.82 -4.53
C ALA A 239 -29.97 3.53 -3.81
N ALA A 240 -29.92 3.28 -2.49
CA ALA A 240 -31.12 2.96 -1.71
C ALA A 240 -31.83 4.21 -1.17
N ASN A 241 -31.09 5.22 -0.71
CA ASN A 241 -31.62 6.32 0.11
C ASN A 241 -31.33 7.71 -0.46
N GLY A 242 -30.61 7.79 -1.59
CA GLY A 242 -30.28 9.06 -2.25
C GLY A 242 -29.14 9.84 -1.61
N ILE A 243 -28.83 11.00 -2.21
CA ILE A 243 -27.64 11.79 -1.91
C ILE A 243 -27.64 12.43 -0.52
N GLU A 244 -28.80 12.81 0.01
CA GLU A 244 -28.89 13.44 1.34
C GLU A 244 -28.47 12.47 2.46
N SER A 245 -28.76 11.17 2.29
CA SER A 245 -28.30 10.15 3.23
C SER A 245 -26.77 9.97 3.19
N VAL A 246 -26.14 10.16 2.03
CA VAL A 246 -24.67 10.14 1.91
C VAL A 246 -24.06 11.38 2.57
N LYS A 247 -24.68 12.55 2.39
CA LYS A 247 -24.23 13.82 3.01
C LYS A 247 -24.25 13.79 4.54
N SER A 248 -25.15 13.00 5.13
CA SER A 248 -25.27 12.85 6.58
C SER A 248 -24.23 11.91 7.20
N LEU A 249 -23.41 11.22 6.40
CA LEU A 249 -22.36 10.32 6.90
C LEU A 249 -21.30 11.08 7.71
N GLN A 250 -20.98 10.55 8.87
CA GLN A 250 -20.04 11.16 9.82
C GLN A 250 -18.93 10.19 10.22
N ILE A 251 -17.90 10.74 10.86
CA ILE A 251 -16.80 9.97 11.46
C ILE A 251 -17.38 9.02 12.51
N THR A 252 -17.00 7.75 12.42
CA THR A 252 -17.35 6.71 13.38
C THR A 252 -16.13 5.88 13.77
N LEU A 253 -16.11 5.36 14.99
CA LEU A 253 -15.03 4.46 15.42
C LEU A 253 -14.93 3.24 14.53
N TYR A 254 -13.69 2.78 14.34
CA TYR A 254 -13.31 1.59 13.57
C TYR A 254 -13.53 1.68 12.05
N LYS A 255 -13.91 2.88 11.56
CA LYS A 255 -13.85 3.24 10.15
C LYS A 255 -12.79 4.32 9.97
N PRO A 256 -11.62 3.99 9.46
CA PRO A 256 -10.51 4.94 9.42
C PRO A 256 -10.80 6.11 8.47
N ILE A 257 -10.39 7.28 8.90
CA ILE A 257 -10.49 8.52 8.14
C ILE A 257 -9.32 8.58 7.17
N ARG A 258 -9.55 8.96 5.92
CA ARG A 258 -8.46 9.13 4.96
C ARG A 258 -7.49 10.21 5.45
N PRO A 259 -6.17 9.91 5.51
CA PRO A 259 -5.22 10.82 6.12
C PRO A 259 -5.08 12.11 5.31
N MET A 260 -5.02 13.25 6.00
CA MET A 260 -4.59 14.50 5.40
C MET A 260 -3.14 14.39 4.96
N LEU A 261 -2.83 14.91 3.76
CA LEU A 261 -1.53 14.80 3.12
C LEU A 261 -0.83 16.16 3.11
N ALA A 262 0.52 16.12 3.09
CA ALA A 262 1.35 17.31 3.04
C ALA A 262 1.85 17.58 1.62
N GLU A 263 1.92 18.84 1.26
CA GLU A 263 2.66 19.32 0.08
C GLU A 263 4.17 19.33 0.35
N ARG A 264 4.96 19.42 -0.71
CA ARG A 264 6.42 19.47 -0.66
C ARG A 264 6.90 20.88 -0.98
N VAL A 265 7.88 21.37 -0.21
CA VAL A 265 8.63 22.59 -0.53
C VAL A 265 10.13 22.34 -0.40
N GLY A 266 10.94 23.16 -1.10
CA GLY A 266 12.39 23.02 -1.13
C GLY A 266 13.11 23.80 -0.03
N THR A 267 12.55 24.91 0.45
CA THR A 267 13.25 25.83 1.36
C THR A 267 12.39 26.24 2.56
N ALA A 268 13.07 26.66 3.64
CA ALA A 268 12.43 27.21 4.84
C ALA A 268 11.66 28.51 4.54
N GLY A 269 12.21 29.38 3.66
CA GLY A 269 11.57 30.62 3.25
C GLY A 269 10.25 30.37 2.53
N GLU A 270 10.24 29.48 1.51
CA GLU A 270 9.03 29.08 0.81
C GLU A 270 7.98 28.46 1.76
N ALA A 271 8.42 27.60 2.71
CA ALA A 271 7.52 27.01 3.68
C ALA A 271 6.80 28.07 4.52
N LEU A 272 7.54 29.08 5.00
CA LEU A 272 6.98 30.13 5.85
C LEU A 272 6.08 31.10 5.06
N GLU A 273 6.44 31.44 3.83
CA GLU A 273 5.62 32.25 2.93
C GLU A 273 4.25 31.58 2.69
N ARG A 274 4.24 30.28 2.38
CA ARG A 274 2.99 29.49 2.22
C ARG A 274 2.14 29.46 3.50
N MET A 275 2.75 29.60 4.67
CA MET A 275 2.10 29.64 5.97
C MET A 275 1.72 31.04 6.45
N THR A 276 1.85 32.06 5.60
CA THR A 276 1.54 33.47 5.94
C THR A 276 2.37 34.05 7.09
N GLY A 277 3.63 33.63 7.22
CA GLY A 277 4.63 34.19 8.13
C GLY A 277 4.67 33.61 9.54
N ILE A 278 3.75 32.69 9.91
CA ILE A 278 3.77 31.98 11.20
C ILE A 278 3.26 30.55 11.05
N ALA A 279 3.95 29.59 11.63
CA ALA A 279 3.58 28.18 11.54
C ALA A 279 3.98 27.38 12.78
N ALA A 280 3.40 26.19 12.94
CA ALA A 280 3.93 25.16 13.81
C ALA A 280 4.89 24.27 13.00
N ALA A 281 6.11 24.10 13.48
CA ALA A 281 7.07 23.14 12.97
C ALA A 281 7.09 21.92 13.89
N GLU A 282 6.92 20.73 13.33
CA GLU A 282 7.01 19.45 14.04
C GLU A 282 8.12 18.59 13.42
N TYR A 283 8.71 17.71 14.21
CA TYR A 283 9.66 16.73 13.68
C TYR A 283 8.96 15.80 12.68
N LYS A 284 9.54 15.67 11.51
CA LYS A 284 9.13 14.65 10.54
C LYS A 284 9.87 13.35 10.82
N LEU A 285 9.22 12.52 11.60
CA LEU A 285 9.74 11.23 12.00
C LEU A 285 9.85 10.27 10.80
N ASP A 286 10.81 9.35 10.83
CA ASP A 286 10.96 8.27 9.86
C ASP A 286 10.33 6.99 10.43
N GLY A 287 9.01 6.87 10.33
CA GLY A 287 8.24 5.81 10.95
C GLY A 287 7.04 5.36 10.13
N GLU A 288 6.14 4.66 10.78
CA GLU A 288 4.85 4.28 10.22
C GLU A 288 3.74 5.16 10.81
N ARG A 289 3.14 6.01 9.95
CA ARG A 289 1.95 6.77 10.34
C ARG A 289 0.79 5.82 10.59
N ILE A 290 0.23 5.90 11.78
CA ILE A 290 -0.93 5.13 12.20
C ILE A 290 -2.08 6.03 12.63
N GLN A 291 -3.29 5.53 12.43
CA GLN A 291 -4.51 6.09 13.01
C GLN A 291 -5.01 5.13 14.08
N ILE A 292 -5.23 5.64 15.28
CA ILE A 292 -5.60 4.88 16.48
C ILE A 292 -7.07 5.10 16.76
N HIS A 293 -7.86 4.04 16.77
CA HIS A 293 -9.26 4.04 17.18
C HIS A 293 -9.39 3.31 18.51
N LYS A 294 -9.60 4.04 19.59
CA LYS A 294 -9.87 3.48 20.92
C LYS A 294 -11.34 3.68 21.26
N GLY A 295 -12.03 2.61 21.52
CA GLY A 295 -13.36 2.58 22.13
C GLY A 295 -13.32 1.94 23.51
N LYS A 296 -14.49 1.67 24.08
CA LYS A 296 -14.65 1.05 25.41
C LYS A 296 -14.10 -0.38 25.46
N GLU A 297 -14.36 -1.17 24.41
CA GLU A 297 -14.11 -2.61 24.39
C GLU A 297 -12.83 -2.98 23.65
N ARG A 298 -12.42 -2.20 22.65
CA ARG A 298 -11.30 -2.53 21.79
C ARG A 298 -10.51 -1.31 21.31
N ILE A 299 -9.27 -1.58 20.91
CA ILE A 299 -8.39 -0.62 20.26
C ILE A 299 -7.98 -1.21 18.92
N GLU A 300 -8.09 -0.42 17.86
CA GLU A 300 -7.66 -0.80 16.52
C GLU A 300 -6.69 0.24 15.96
N LEU A 301 -5.65 -0.26 15.27
CA LEU A 301 -4.63 0.54 14.62
C LEU A 301 -4.74 0.35 13.11
N PHE A 302 -4.72 1.46 12.38
CA PHE A 302 -4.78 1.47 10.92
C PHE A 302 -3.56 2.17 10.35
N SER A 303 -2.97 1.59 9.30
CA SER A 303 -1.84 2.17 8.58
C SER A 303 -2.27 3.39 7.74
N ARG A 304 -1.29 4.11 7.18
CA ARG A 304 -1.53 5.18 6.21
C ARG A 304 -2.35 4.71 4.98
N ARG A 305 -2.30 3.42 4.65
CA ARG A 305 -3.08 2.80 3.57
C ARG A 305 -4.43 2.30 4.04
N LEU A 306 -4.81 2.59 5.29
CA LEU A 306 -6.05 2.17 5.93
C LEU A 306 -6.13 0.67 6.21
N GLU A 307 -5.01 -0.06 6.15
CA GLU A 307 -4.94 -1.47 6.47
C GLU A 307 -4.97 -1.64 8.00
N LYS A 308 -5.68 -2.64 8.50
CA LYS A 308 -5.70 -2.99 9.92
C LYS A 308 -4.38 -3.64 10.33
N ILE A 309 -3.62 -2.96 11.19
CA ILE A 309 -2.27 -3.38 11.62
C ILE A 309 -2.15 -3.58 13.14
N THR A 310 -3.26 -3.71 13.83
CA THR A 310 -3.32 -3.84 15.30
C THR A 310 -2.39 -4.94 15.82
N HIS A 311 -2.32 -6.06 15.11
CA HIS A 311 -1.51 -7.22 15.52
C HIS A 311 0.00 -7.02 15.39
N HIS A 312 0.47 -6.01 14.64
CA HIS A 312 1.90 -5.70 14.54
C HIS A 312 2.45 -4.95 15.78
N PHE A 313 1.56 -4.27 16.52
CA PHE A 313 1.93 -3.38 17.62
C PHE A 313 1.13 -3.63 18.91
N PRO A 314 1.12 -4.86 19.46
CA PRO A 314 0.35 -5.17 20.68
C PRO A 314 0.85 -4.38 21.89
N ASP A 315 2.13 -4.05 21.96
CA ASP A 315 2.73 -3.19 22.97
C ASP A 315 2.25 -1.73 22.93
N ILE A 316 2.00 -1.18 21.73
CA ILE A 316 1.37 0.14 21.56
C ILE A 316 -0.10 0.08 21.97
N VAL A 317 -0.83 -0.98 21.63
CA VAL A 317 -2.22 -1.19 22.05
C VAL A 317 -2.31 -1.20 23.59
N GLU A 318 -1.42 -1.93 24.25
CA GLU A 318 -1.35 -1.99 25.71
C GLU A 318 -1.04 -0.60 26.32
N ALA A 319 -0.06 0.10 25.76
CA ALA A 319 0.31 1.45 26.20
C ALA A 319 -0.87 2.42 26.06
N ILE A 320 -1.62 2.39 24.95
CA ILE A 320 -2.82 3.21 24.74
C ILE A 320 -3.90 2.86 25.77
N ALA A 321 -4.15 1.57 26.03
CA ALA A 321 -5.14 1.12 27.00
C ALA A 321 -4.81 1.64 28.41
N LYS A 322 -3.54 1.63 28.79
CA LYS A 322 -3.06 2.13 30.09
C LYS A 322 -3.09 3.65 30.18
N SER A 323 -2.62 4.34 29.13
CA SER A 323 -2.46 5.80 29.15
C SER A 323 -3.76 6.57 28.93
N LEU A 324 -4.75 6.02 28.25
CA LEU A 324 -6.00 6.69 27.88
C LEU A 324 -7.23 6.13 28.61
N LYS A 325 -7.07 5.64 29.84
CA LYS A 325 -8.16 5.02 30.63
C LYS A 325 -9.38 5.93 30.82
N SER A 326 -9.17 7.23 31.01
CA SER A 326 -10.26 8.19 31.27
C SER A 326 -11.03 8.63 30.02
N THR A 327 -10.54 8.32 28.82
CA THR A 327 -11.19 8.69 27.56
C THR A 327 -11.90 7.45 26.99
N GLU A 328 -13.23 7.50 26.90
CA GLU A 328 -14.00 6.35 26.41
C GLU A 328 -13.79 6.08 24.93
N GLU A 329 -13.89 7.13 24.12
CA GLU A 329 -13.80 7.04 22.66
C GLU A 329 -12.85 8.10 22.12
N ILE A 330 -11.83 7.69 21.34
CA ILE A 330 -10.91 8.63 20.72
C ILE A 330 -10.35 8.10 19.39
N ILE A 331 -10.15 9.01 18.43
CA ILE A 331 -9.35 8.77 17.23
C ILE A 331 -8.16 9.72 17.27
N LEU A 332 -6.95 9.13 17.29
CA LEU A 332 -5.68 9.86 17.26
C LEU A 332 -4.93 9.53 15.97
N GLU A 333 -4.03 10.42 15.57
CA GLU A 333 -2.99 10.13 14.59
C GLU A 333 -1.61 10.29 15.22
N GLY A 334 -0.71 9.38 14.86
CA GLY A 334 0.65 9.39 15.35
C GLY A 334 1.59 8.67 14.39
N GLU A 335 2.88 8.74 14.69
CA GLU A 335 3.94 8.00 14.01
C GLU A 335 4.55 7.00 14.98
N VAL A 336 4.56 5.72 14.61
CA VAL A 336 5.31 4.69 15.34
C VAL A 336 6.71 4.65 14.77
N VAL A 337 7.71 4.72 15.65
CA VAL A 337 9.14 4.71 15.28
C VAL A 337 9.87 3.68 16.13
N ALA A 338 10.78 2.95 15.52
CA ALA A 338 11.69 2.07 16.25
C ALA A 338 12.70 2.90 17.05
N VAL A 339 13.09 2.41 18.24
CA VAL A 339 14.02 3.10 19.13
C VAL A 339 15.08 2.14 19.64
N ASP A 340 16.29 2.65 19.86
CA ASP A 340 17.28 1.96 20.65
C ASP A 340 16.96 2.13 22.14
N LEU A 341 16.86 1.03 22.90
CA LEU A 341 16.50 1.09 24.33
C LEU A 341 17.62 1.61 25.23
N GLN A 342 18.87 1.58 24.77
CA GLN A 342 20.02 2.02 25.56
C GLN A 342 20.27 3.51 25.39
N THR A 343 20.20 3.99 24.13
CA THR A 343 20.47 5.40 23.80
C THR A 343 19.21 6.24 23.72
N LEU A 344 18.03 5.61 23.58
CA LEU A 344 16.71 6.25 23.29
C LEU A 344 16.68 6.99 21.95
N GLU A 345 17.65 6.75 21.08
CA GLU A 345 17.72 7.31 19.74
C GLU A 345 16.65 6.69 18.83
N LEU A 346 16.15 7.50 17.91
CA LEU A 346 15.22 7.04 16.88
C LEU A 346 15.98 6.25 15.82
N LEU A 347 15.46 5.06 15.48
CA LEU A 347 16.03 4.20 14.45
C LEU A 347 15.31 4.42 13.10
N PRO A 348 16.00 4.17 11.98
CA PRO A 348 15.41 4.28 10.64
C PRO A 348 14.18 3.38 10.45
N PHE A 349 13.28 3.79 9.54
CA PHE A 349 12.07 3.04 9.19
C PHE A 349 12.32 1.56 8.82
N GLN A 350 13.48 1.25 8.24
CA GLN A 350 13.86 -0.12 7.89
C GLN A 350 13.86 -1.06 9.10
N GLU A 351 14.29 -0.58 10.28
CA GLU A 351 14.24 -1.37 11.51
C GLU A 351 12.80 -1.63 11.95
N LEU A 352 11.93 -0.65 11.80
CA LEU A 352 10.50 -0.81 12.10
C LEU A 352 9.83 -1.86 11.20
N MET A 353 10.27 -2.01 9.96
CA MET A 353 9.69 -3.00 9.03
C MET A 353 9.84 -4.45 9.51
N HIS A 354 10.81 -4.73 10.36
CA HIS A 354 10.98 -6.05 10.99
C HIS A 354 9.84 -6.42 11.95
N ARG A 355 9.04 -5.44 12.40
CA ARG A 355 7.82 -5.65 13.19
C ARG A 355 6.65 -6.21 12.35
N ARG A 356 6.66 -6.05 11.04
CA ARG A 356 5.59 -6.53 10.15
C ARG A 356 5.74 -8.02 9.85
N ARG A 357 5.56 -8.86 10.87
CA ARG A 357 5.65 -10.32 10.76
C ARG A 357 4.27 -10.96 10.98
N LYS A 358 4.01 -12.09 10.33
CA LYS A 358 2.81 -12.91 10.59
C LYS A 358 2.99 -13.85 11.80
N HIS A 359 4.24 -14.17 12.14
CA HIS A 359 4.64 -15.06 13.22
C HIS A 359 5.83 -14.46 13.99
N GLY A 360 6.06 -14.89 15.23
CA GLY A 360 7.18 -14.39 16.05
C GLY A 360 7.03 -12.92 16.43
N ILE A 361 5.79 -12.49 16.77
CA ILE A 361 5.51 -11.09 17.11
C ILE A 361 6.16 -10.71 18.43
N GLN A 362 6.17 -11.63 19.41
CA GLN A 362 6.74 -11.37 20.73
C GLN A 362 8.25 -11.12 20.63
N GLU A 363 8.98 -11.97 19.91
CA GLU A 363 10.40 -11.82 19.66
C GLU A 363 10.70 -10.51 18.92
N ALA A 364 9.85 -10.15 17.95
CA ALA A 364 9.99 -8.88 17.23
C ALA A 364 9.75 -7.66 18.13
N MET A 365 8.91 -7.77 19.16
CA MET A 365 8.70 -6.68 20.15
C MET A 365 9.93 -6.42 21.00
N GLU A 366 10.65 -7.47 21.37
CA GLU A 366 11.87 -7.37 22.18
C GLU A 366 13.06 -6.89 21.35
N GLU A 367 13.18 -7.38 20.10
CA GLU A 367 14.28 -7.06 19.20
C GLU A 367 14.17 -5.64 18.59
N TYR A 368 12.95 -5.18 18.31
CA TYR A 368 12.65 -3.89 17.68
C TYR A 368 11.66 -3.09 18.52
N PRO A 369 12.04 -2.54 19.65
CA PRO A 369 11.19 -1.73 20.51
C PRO A 369 10.73 -0.47 19.78
N VAL A 370 9.50 -0.03 20.06
CA VAL A 370 8.88 1.10 19.36
C VAL A 370 8.26 2.10 20.34
N VAL A 371 8.14 3.34 19.87
CA VAL A 371 7.39 4.42 20.53
C VAL A 371 6.37 5.02 19.58
N LEU A 372 5.24 5.45 20.13
CA LEU A 372 4.18 6.18 19.44
C LEU A 372 4.34 7.67 19.69
N ASN A 373 4.51 8.45 18.65
CA ASN A 373 4.58 9.90 18.69
C ASN A 373 3.27 10.48 18.14
N VAL A 374 2.39 10.97 19.02
CA VAL A 374 1.07 11.49 18.65
C VAL A 374 1.19 12.92 18.14
N PHE A 375 0.50 13.26 17.04
CA PHE A 375 0.56 14.59 16.43
C PHE A 375 -0.81 15.19 16.08
N ASP A 376 -1.92 14.43 16.10
CA ASP A 376 -3.26 14.98 15.87
C ASP A 376 -4.36 14.17 16.57
N VAL A 377 -5.53 14.82 16.78
CA VAL A 377 -6.76 14.21 17.32
C VAL A 377 -7.94 14.54 16.42
N LEU A 378 -8.67 13.51 16.01
CA LEU A 378 -9.74 13.64 15.01
C LEU A 378 -11.15 13.47 15.61
N TYR A 379 -11.25 12.78 16.74
CA TYR A 379 -12.54 12.44 17.37
C TYR A 379 -12.36 12.20 18.87
N ILE A 380 -13.31 12.68 19.69
CA ILE A 380 -13.36 12.45 21.14
C ILE A 380 -14.82 12.34 21.56
N ASN A 381 -15.19 11.23 22.21
CA ASN A 381 -16.49 11.00 22.85
C ASN A 381 -17.67 11.44 21.97
N ARG A 382 -17.84 10.80 20.83
CA ARG A 382 -18.88 11.04 19.80
C ARG A 382 -18.83 12.40 19.10
N ASN A 383 -17.75 13.18 19.28
CA ASN A 383 -17.60 14.48 18.65
C ASN A 383 -16.37 14.51 17.73
N ALA A 384 -16.57 14.77 16.44
CA ALA A 384 -15.50 15.05 15.51
C ALA A 384 -14.74 16.34 15.89
N LYS A 385 -13.43 16.31 15.77
CA LYS A 385 -12.53 17.44 16.05
C LYS A 385 -11.90 18.01 14.77
N THR A 386 -12.18 17.42 13.63
CA THR A 386 -11.61 17.80 12.32
C THR A 386 -11.95 19.24 11.91
N SER A 387 -13.07 19.80 12.37
CA SER A 387 -13.46 21.19 12.14
C SER A 387 -12.75 22.22 13.05
N LEU A 388 -12.05 21.76 14.09
CA LEU A 388 -11.23 22.64 14.92
C LEU A 388 -9.93 23.02 14.18
N THR A 389 -9.40 24.21 14.51
CA THR A 389 -8.09 24.61 14.02
C THR A 389 -6.99 23.70 14.57
N TYR A 390 -5.86 23.58 13.83
CA TYR A 390 -4.74 22.75 14.23
C TYR A 390 -4.26 23.04 15.65
N ILE A 391 -4.10 24.32 15.99
CA ILE A 391 -3.64 24.71 17.34
C ILE A 391 -4.60 24.22 18.43
N LYS A 392 -5.92 24.31 18.23
CA LYS A 392 -6.91 23.81 19.19
C LYS A 392 -6.87 22.29 19.32
N ARG A 393 -6.63 21.57 18.22
CA ARG A 393 -6.47 20.11 18.26
C ARG A 393 -5.18 19.73 18.99
N ARG A 394 -4.10 20.48 18.80
CA ARG A 394 -2.83 20.30 19.51
C ARG A 394 -3.01 20.49 21.02
N ASP A 395 -3.67 21.58 21.45
CA ASP A 395 -3.99 21.83 22.86
C ASP A 395 -4.81 20.69 23.51
N LEU A 396 -5.74 20.09 22.74
CA LEU A 396 -6.50 18.94 23.22
C LEU A 396 -5.63 17.71 23.47
N ILE A 397 -4.71 17.40 22.54
CA ILE A 397 -3.82 16.25 22.69
C ILE A 397 -2.89 16.45 23.88
N GLU A 398 -2.32 17.65 24.05
CA GLU A 398 -1.44 17.98 25.17
C GLU A 398 -2.15 17.77 26.50
N LYS A 399 -3.39 18.26 26.65
CA LYS A 399 -4.20 18.02 27.84
C LYS A 399 -4.47 16.54 28.08
N ILE A 400 -4.78 15.77 27.05
CA ILE A 400 -5.08 14.34 27.17
C ILE A 400 -3.84 13.54 27.57
N ILE A 401 -2.69 13.81 26.95
CA ILE A 401 -1.47 13.04 27.18
C ILE A 401 -0.76 13.51 28.47
N VAL A 402 -0.61 14.82 28.69
CA VAL A 402 0.11 15.35 29.86
C VAL A 402 -0.66 15.17 31.18
N GLN A 403 -1.98 15.37 31.19
CA GLN A 403 -2.78 15.20 32.42
C GLN A 403 -2.83 13.74 32.90
N GLN A 404 -2.65 12.80 32.03
CA GLN A 404 -2.61 11.37 32.42
C GLN A 404 -1.22 11.00 32.96
N HIS A 405 -0.21 11.67 32.51
CA HIS A 405 1.14 11.49 33.01
C HIS A 405 1.33 12.07 34.42
N SER A 406 0.71 13.17 34.74
CA SER A 406 0.80 13.81 36.09
C SER A 406 0.02 13.06 37.20
N LYS A 407 -0.94 12.18 36.84
CA LYS A 407 -1.72 11.39 37.81
C LYS A 407 -1.05 10.07 38.23
N ASN A 408 -0.14 9.54 37.41
CA ASN A 408 0.62 8.35 37.76
C ASN A 408 1.96 8.77 38.38
N LYS A 409 2.10 8.69 39.70
CA LYS A 409 3.32 9.04 40.46
C LYS A 409 4.52 8.13 40.20
N GLU A 410 4.38 7.08 39.43
CA GLU A 410 5.47 6.23 38.94
C GLU A 410 5.83 6.63 37.49
N TYR A 411 6.53 7.77 37.37
CA TYR A 411 7.14 8.18 36.12
C TYR A 411 8.47 7.43 35.94
N ASP A 412 8.40 6.33 35.22
CA ASP A 412 9.58 5.78 34.57
C ASP A 412 9.73 6.49 33.22
N THR A 413 10.59 7.50 33.16
CA THR A 413 10.92 8.24 31.92
C THR A 413 11.48 7.32 30.83
N ASN A 414 11.96 6.13 31.20
CA ASN A 414 12.48 5.12 30.28
C ASN A 414 11.40 4.21 29.66
N ASN A 415 10.16 4.25 30.16
CA ASN A 415 9.09 3.31 29.71
C ASN A 415 7.91 4.00 29.02
N ASN A 416 8.01 5.29 28.68
CA ASN A 416 6.91 6.04 28.10
C ASN A 416 6.79 5.79 26.59
N LYS A 417 6.03 4.73 26.22
CA LYS A 417 5.78 4.35 24.82
C LYS A 417 4.89 5.31 24.04
N ILE A 418 4.25 6.29 24.71
CA ILE A 418 3.39 7.28 24.06
C ILE A 418 3.90 8.67 24.43
N ARG A 419 4.22 9.47 23.42
CA ARG A 419 4.69 10.84 23.58
C ARG A 419 4.14 11.75 22.48
N LEU A 420 4.25 13.04 22.67
CA LEU A 420 3.91 14.01 21.64
C LEU A 420 5.08 14.19 20.67
N VAL A 421 4.77 14.41 19.40
CA VAL A 421 5.79 14.88 18.45
C VAL A 421 6.35 16.21 18.94
N PRO A 422 7.70 16.40 18.99
CA PRO A 422 8.30 17.70 19.32
C PRO A 422 7.82 18.78 18.35
N GLN A 423 7.45 19.94 18.91
CA GLN A 423 6.87 21.06 18.17
C GLN A 423 7.45 22.38 18.63
N THR A 424 7.58 23.33 17.70
CA THR A 424 7.85 24.74 18.00
C THR A 424 7.05 25.66 17.09
N ILE A 425 6.75 26.88 17.54
CA ILE A 425 6.13 27.90 16.69
C ILE A 425 7.25 28.73 16.07
N VAL A 426 7.24 28.84 14.76
CA VAL A 426 8.27 29.52 13.97
C VAL A 426 7.69 30.74 13.25
N LYS A 427 8.48 31.81 13.17
CA LYS A 427 8.09 33.11 12.61
C LYS A 427 9.10 33.65 11.57
N ASN A 428 10.24 32.99 11.41
CA ASN A 428 11.26 33.31 10.41
C ASN A 428 11.96 32.05 9.92
N PRO A 429 12.63 32.08 8.75
CA PRO A 429 13.31 30.92 8.16
C PRO A 429 14.45 30.37 9.04
N GLU A 430 15.12 31.23 9.81
CA GLU A 430 16.23 30.87 10.69
C GLU A 430 15.76 29.91 11.77
N GLN A 431 14.61 30.19 12.43
CA GLN A 431 14.00 29.28 13.41
C GLN A 431 13.63 27.91 12.82
N ILE A 432 13.16 27.89 11.56
CA ILE A 432 12.91 26.63 10.86
C ILE A 432 14.22 25.87 10.66
N SER A 433 15.30 26.54 10.25
CA SER A 433 16.60 25.94 10.00
C SER A 433 17.24 25.39 11.28
N GLU A 434 17.17 26.12 12.39
CA GLU A 434 17.64 25.68 13.70
C GLU A 434 16.87 24.43 14.18
N PHE A 435 15.55 24.47 14.08
CA PHE A 435 14.70 23.33 14.47
C PHE A 435 14.88 22.11 13.54
N MET A 436 15.15 22.37 12.24
CA MET A 436 15.52 21.33 11.26
C MET A 436 16.81 20.62 11.69
N THR A 437 17.83 21.39 12.09
CA THR A 437 19.12 20.82 12.56
C THR A 437 18.89 19.91 13.78
N SER A 438 18.08 20.34 14.74
CA SER A 438 17.72 19.54 15.92
C SER A 438 16.96 18.26 15.53
N ALA A 439 16.03 18.35 14.56
CA ALA A 439 15.29 17.20 14.06
C ALA A 439 16.20 16.15 13.40
N ILE A 440 17.14 16.60 12.55
CA ILE A 440 18.11 15.73 11.89
C ILE A 440 19.04 15.05 12.90
N GLN A 441 19.55 15.80 13.89
CA GLN A 441 20.37 15.24 14.98
C GLN A 441 19.62 14.18 15.80
N SER A 442 18.29 14.31 15.89
CA SER A 442 17.41 13.32 16.55
C SER A 442 17.02 12.14 15.65
N GLY A 443 17.61 11.98 14.46
CA GLY A 443 17.32 10.87 13.54
C GLY A 443 16.04 11.04 12.70
N CYS A 444 15.52 12.26 12.56
CA CYS A 444 14.30 12.54 11.79
C CYS A 444 14.62 12.88 10.32
N GLU A 445 13.64 12.70 9.41
CA GLU A 445 13.79 13.05 7.99
C GLU A 445 13.79 14.57 7.70
N GLY A 446 13.36 15.39 8.64
CA GLY A 446 13.17 16.82 8.48
C GLY A 446 12.02 17.38 9.31
N LEU A 447 11.23 18.28 8.75
CA LEU A 447 10.12 18.94 9.43
C LEU A 447 8.78 18.78 8.69
N MET A 448 7.70 18.76 9.49
CA MET A 448 6.33 19.01 9.08
C MET A 448 5.95 20.41 9.51
N ILE A 449 5.67 21.31 8.56
CA ILE A 449 5.25 22.68 8.82
C ILE A 449 3.73 22.75 8.66
N LYS A 450 3.03 23.22 9.69
CA LYS A 450 1.56 23.20 9.73
C LYS A 450 1.00 24.60 10.00
N GLN A 451 -0.03 24.96 9.25
CA GLN A 451 -0.74 26.23 9.42
C GLN A 451 -1.60 26.18 10.69
N LEU A 452 -1.41 27.14 11.61
CA LEU A 452 -2.04 27.15 12.94
C LEU A 452 -3.56 27.12 12.90
N ASN A 453 -4.16 27.86 11.98
CA ASN A 453 -5.61 28.03 11.86
C ASN A 453 -6.27 27.05 10.88
N SER A 454 -5.51 26.08 10.33
CA SER A 454 -6.06 25.10 9.41
C SER A 454 -6.93 24.07 10.10
N ILE A 455 -8.05 23.70 9.46
CA ILE A 455 -8.86 22.55 9.86
C ILE A 455 -8.23 21.25 9.31
N TYR A 456 -8.64 20.09 9.82
CA TYR A 456 -8.22 18.81 9.27
C TYR A 456 -9.11 18.43 8.09
N ARG A 457 -8.54 18.41 6.88
CA ARG A 457 -9.23 18.02 5.66
C ARG A 457 -8.86 16.60 5.26
N ALA A 458 -9.72 15.65 5.62
CA ALA A 458 -9.53 14.24 5.33
C ALA A 458 -9.33 14.01 3.82
N GLY A 459 -8.31 13.21 3.46
CA GLY A 459 -7.98 12.85 2.08
C GLY A 459 -7.37 13.98 1.24
N ALA A 460 -7.41 15.22 1.69
CA ALA A 460 -6.89 16.35 0.92
C ALA A 460 -5.37 16.47 0.98
N ARG A 461 -4.81 17.01 -0.09
CA ARG A 461 -3.42 17.44 -0.19
C ARG A 461 -3.43 18.95 -0.41
N GLU A 462 -3.02 19.70 0.59
CA GLU A 462 -3.07 21.16 0.59
C GLU A 462 -1.85 21.73 1.32
N TYR A 463 -1.51 22.97 1.01
CA TYR A 463 -0.42 23.70 1.69
C TYR A 463 -0.66 23.97 3.18
N ALA A 464 -1.82 23.63 3.72
CA ALA A 464 -2.05 23.68 5.18
C ALA A 464 -1.08 22.78 5.98
N TRP A 465 -0.57 21.71 5.33
CA TRP A 465 0.54 20.88 5.81
C TRP A 465 1.62 20.81 4.75
N ILE A 466 2.85 21.11 5.14
CA ILE A 466 4.04 21.08 4.28
C ILE A 466 5.08 20.16 4.88
N LYS A 467 5.72 19.37 4.05
CA LYS A 467 6.91 18.59 4.43
C LYS A 467 8.16 19.26 3.85
N LEU A 468 9.11 19.55 4.72
CA LEU A 468 10.44 20.05 4.40
C LEU A 468 11.44 18.97 4.83
N LYS A 469 12.13 18.38 3.88
CA LYS A 469 13.11 17.32 4.14
C LYS A 469 14.52 17.81 3.81
N ARG A 470 15.52 17.25 4.52
CA ARG A 470 16.94 17.46 4.22
C ARG A 470 17.26 17.10 2.76
N GLU A 471 16.74 15.97 2.26
CA GLU A 471 16.93 15.48 0.89
C GLU A 471 16.46 16.48 -0.20
N TYR A 472 15.61 17.44 0.13
CA TYR A 472 15.16 18.47 -0.82
C TYR A 472 16.15 19.63 -0.94
N GLN A 473 17.06 19.73 0.04
CA GLN A 473 18.17 20.69 0.04
C GLN A 473 19.45 20.07 -0.54
N SER A 474 19.54 18.73 -0.55
CA SER A 474 20.60 17.94 -1.16
C SER A 474 19.97 16.81 -1.98
N GLU A 475 19.62 17.03 -3.25
CA GLU A 475 19.80 15.92 -4.21
C GLU A 475 21.27 15.56 -4.11
N LEU A 476 21.63 14.26 -4.12
CA LEU A 476 23.01 13.88 -4.36
C LEU A 476 23.46 14.72 -5.55
N ALA A 477 24.36 15.66 -5.29
CA ALA A 477 24.82 16.60 -6.33
C ALA A 477 25.49 15.84 -7.49
N ASP A 478 25.85 14.57 -7.24
CA ASP A 478 26.57 13.73 -8.16
C ASP A 478 25.70 12.58 -8.67
N THR A 479 25.69 12.39 -9.97
CA THR A 479 25.19 11.19 -10.63
C THR A 479 26.15 10.04 -10.40
N LEU A 480 25.61 8.80 -10.43
CA LEU A 480 26.42 7.58 -10.32
C LEU A 480 26.36 6.83 -11.65
N ASP A 481 27.50 6.35 -12.09
CA ASP A 481 27.62 5.47 -13.25
C ASP A 481 27.68 4.03 -12.80
N LEU A 482 26.68 3.23 -13.12
CA LEU A 482 26.53 1.85 -12.62
C LEU A 482 26.38 0.87 -13.76
N VAL A 483 26.87 -0.34 -13.57
CA VAL A 483 26.87 -1.41 -14.55
C VAL A 483 25.58 -2.23 -14.45
N ILE A 484 24.93 -2.50 -15.58
CA ILE A 484 23.79 -3.41 -15.65
C ILE A 484 24.29 -4.86 -15.57
N VAL A 485 23.81 -5.63 -14.59
CA VAL A 485 24.25 -7.02 -14.37
C VAL A 485 23.10 -8.02 -14.42
N GLY A 486 21.86 -7.60 -14.34
CA GLY A 486 20.68 -8.47 -14.40
C GLY A 486 19.38 -7.69 -14.57
N ALA A 487 18.29 -8.39 -14.78
CA ALA A 487 16.97 -7.79 -14.91
C ALA A 487 15.85 -8.67 -14.35
N LEU A 488 14.73 -8.03 -14.02
CA LEU A 488 13.44 -8.64 -13.79
C LEU A 488 12.51 -8.37 -14.96
N TYR A 489 11.74 -9.37 -15.40
CA TYR A 489 10.75 -9.18 -16.45
C TYR A 489 9.68 -8.18 -16.05
N GLY A 490 9.26 -7.40 -17.00
CA GLY A 490 8.19 -6.43 -16.85
C GLY A 490 6.83 -7.08 -16.62
N ARG A 491 5.98 -6.39 -15.86
CA ARG A 491 4.59 -6.77 -15.57
C ARG A 491 3.63 -5.68 -16.04
N GLY A 492 2.40 -6.06 -16.39
CA GLY A 492 1.41 -5.10 -16.86
C GLY A 492 1.82 -4.45 -18.18
N ARG A 493 1.92 -3.12 -18.25
CA ARG A 493 2.32 -2.39 -19.48
C ARG A 493 3.73 -2.71 -19.99
N ARG A 494 4.58 -3.29 -19.14
CA ARG A 494 5.97 -3.65 -19.48
C ARG A 494 6.15 -5.14 -19.81
N VAL A 495 5.08 -5.89 -20.04
CA VAL A 495 5.15 -7.28 -20.49
C VAL A 495 5.92 -7.34 -21.83
N GLY A 496 6.84 -8.32 -21.95
CA GLY A 496 7.72 -8.45 -23.11
C GLY A 496 8.97 -7.57 -23.10
N LYS A 497 9.19 -6.81 -22.02
CA LYS A 497 10.38 -5.96 -21.79
C LYS A 497 10.91 -6.21 -20.38
N TYR A 498 12.02 -5.58 -20.02
CA TYR A 498 12.51 -5.58 -18.66
C TYR A 498 11.77 -4.55 -17.80
N GLY A 499 11.30 -4.97 -16.62
CA GLY A 499 10.57 -4.12 -15.68
C GLY A 499 11.47 -3.33 -14.75
N ALA A 500 12.61 -3.93 -14.39
CA ALA A 500 13.65 -3.31 -13.56
C ALA A 500 15.01 -3.94 -13.89
N LEU A 501 16.05 -3.11 -13.85
CA LEU A 501 17.45 -3.51 -14.06
C LEU A 501 18.16 -3.58 -12.70
N LEU A 502 18.96 -4.61 -12.47
CA LEU A 502 19.89 -4.70 -11.34
C LEU A 502 21.19 -4.03 -11.73
N LEU A 503 21.60 -3.06 -10.93
CA LEU A 503 22.83 -2.29 -11.14
C LEU A 503 23.86 -2.60 -10.08
N ALA A 504 25.12 -2.55 -10.47
CA ALA A 504 26.27 -2.81 -9.65
C ALA A 504 27.32 -1.70 -9.76
N ALA A 505 27.96 -1.41 -8.63
CA ALA A 505 29.19 -0.61 -8.56
C ALA A 505 30.39 -1.54 -8.71
N TYR A 506 31.50 -1.00 -9.20
CA TYR A 506 32.73 -1.77 -9.34
C TYR A 506 33.54 -1.73 -8.05
N ASP A 507 33.99 -2.88 -7.59
CA ASP A 507 34.92 -3.02 -6.48
C ASP A 507 36.33 -3.29 -7.04
N SER A 508 37.10 -2.23 -7.22
CA SER A 508 38.45 -2.29 -7.79
C SER A 508 39.42 -3.10 -6.94
N ALA A 509 39.17 -3.29 -5.64
CA ALA A 509 40.01 -4.06 -4.74
C ALA A 509 39.87 -5.58 -4.95
N SER A 510 38.68 -6.04 -5.35
CA SER A 510 38.39 -7.47 -5.56
C SER A 510 38.12 -7.85 -7.00
N ASP A 511 38.08 -6.91 -7.91
CA ASP A 511 37.70 -7.07 -9.33
C ASP A 511 36.30 -7.66 -9.51
N ILE A 512 35.32 -7.17 -8.72
CA ILE A 512 33.94 -7.67 -8.68
C ILE A 512 32.94 -6.52 -8.82
N PHE A 513 31.86 -6.78 -9.55
CA PHE A 513 30.69 -5.90 -9.63
C PHE A 513 29.72 -6.23 -8.49
N ARG A 514 29.56 -5.32 -7.52
CA ARG A 514 28.73 -5.51 -6.33
C ARG A 514 27.39 -4.79 -6.48
N SER A 515 26.28 -5.52 -6.31
CA SER A 515 24.94 -4.97 -6.46
C SER A 515 24.69 -3.77 -5.53
N THR A 516 24.11 -2.70 -6.09
CA THR A 516 23.89 -1.42 -5.41
C THR A 516 22.43 -0.99 -5.43
N CYS A 517 21.68 -1.24 -6.48
CA CYS A 517 20.26 -0.92 -6.55
C CYS A 517 19.53 -1.70 -7.65
N LYS A 518 18.19 -1.66 -7.58
CA LYS A 518 17.31 -1.99 -8.71
C LYS A 518 16.65 -0.73 -9.22
N VAL A 519 16.84 -0.41 -10.49
CA VAL A 519 16.24 0.75 -11.12
C VAL A 519 15.10 0.33 -12.05
N GLY A 520 13.93 0.93 -11.87
CA GLY A 520 12.75 0.71 -12.72
C GLY A 520 12.05 2.02 -13.07
N THR A 521 12.62 3.16 -12.69
CA THR A 521 12.08 4.51 -12.90
C THR A 521 13.05 5.36 -13.72
N GLY A 522 12.50 6.37 -14.41
CA GLY A 522 13.29 7.26 -15.27
C GLY A 522 13.36 6.83 -16.74
N PHE A 523 12.88 5.63 -17.07
CA PHE A 523 12.84 5.13 -18.45
C PHE A 523 11.59 5.61 -19.18
N THR A 524 11.75 6.05 -20.42
CA THR A 524 10.66 6.17 -21.39
C THR A 524 10.29 4.79 -21.96
N ASP A 525 9.15 4.68 -22.64
CA ASP A 525 8.77 3.43 -23.31
C ASP A 525 9.78 3.02 -24.39
N LYS A 526 10.40 4.02 -25.05
CA LYS A 526 11.46 3.82 -26.03
C LYS A 526 12.73 3.30 -25.38
N ASP A 527 13.16 3.86 -24.26
CA ASP A 527 14.34 3.37 -23.53
C ASP A 527 14.17 1.89 -23.16
N LEU A 528 12.96 1.49 -22.71
CA LEU A 528 12.68 0.11 -22.36
C LEU A 528 12.73 -0.85 -23.56
N GLU A 529 12.39 -0.38 -24.77
CA GLU A 529 12.55 -1.13 -26.02
C GLU A 529 14.02 -1.26 -26.41
N ASP A 530 14.73 -0.15 -26.42
CA ASP A 530 16.15 -0.09 -26.78
C ASP A 530 17.00 -0.93 -25.82
N PHE A 531 16.75 -0.86 -24.51
CA PHE A 531 17.41 -1.72 -23.52
C PHE A 531 17.08 -3.20 -23.70
N TYR A 532 15.83 -3.55 -24.02
CA TYR A 532 15.49 -4.94 -24.26
C TYR A 532 16.29 -5.53 -25.43
N VAL A 533 16.33 -4.82 -26.55
CA VAL A 533 17.07 -5.25 -27.76
C VAL A 533 18.59 -5.31 -27.51
N THR A 534 19.12 -4.33 -26.80
CA THR A 534 20.56 -4.23 -26.54
C THR A 534 21.03 -5.27 -25.53
N LEU A 535 20.31 -5.44 -24.41
CA LEU A 535 20.66 -6.35 -23.34
C LEU A 535 20.49 -7.83 -23.74
N GLU A 536 19.53 -8.18 -24.61
CA GLU A 536 19.39 -9.55 -25.12
C GLU A 536 20.66 -10.05 -25.85
N LYS A 537 21.46 -9.16 -26.42
CA LYS A 537 22.75 -9.51 -27.07
C LYS A 537 23.83 -9.91 -26.05
N HIS A 538 23.68 -9.48 -24.81
CA HIS A 538 24.62 -9.72 -23.70
C HIS A 538 24.06 -10.68 -22.67
N ARG A 539 22.95 -11.36 -22.97
CA ARG A 539 22.29 -12.29 -22.07
C ARG A 539 23.14 -13.56 -21.86
N ILE A 540 23.21 -13.99 -20.60
CA ILE A 540 23.89 -15.21 -20.18
C ILE A 540 22.92 -16.09 -19.38
N GLU A 541 23.18 -17.41 -19.34
CA GLU A 541 22.29 -18.37 -18.66
C GLU A 541 22.32 -18.26 -17.13
N HIS A 542 23.48 -17.90 -16.57
CA HIS A 542 23.72 -17.85 -15.15
C HIS A 542 24.37 -16.54 -14.75
N LYS A 543 24.32 -16.21 -13.44
CA LYS A 543 24.99 -15.04 -12.90
C LYS A 543 26.48 -15.04 -13.28
N HIS A 544 26.97 -13.92 -13.81
CA HIS A 544 28.37 -13.75 -14.20
C HIS A 544 29.31 -13.93 -13.00
N ALA A 545 30.47 -14.56 -13.20
CA ALA A 545 31.42 -14.86 -12.13
C ALA A 545 31.92 -13.62 -11.38
N ARG A 546 32.06 -12.48 -12.07
CA ARG A 546 32.45 -11.19 -11.48
C ARG A 546 31.26 -10.40 -10.86
N VAL A 547 30.08 -11.00 -10.71
CA VAL A 547 28.91 -10.32 -10.12
C VAL A 547 28.63 -10.91 -8.74
N ASP A 548 28.61 -10.05 -7.74
CA ASP A 548 28.22 -10.39 -6.36
C ASP A 548 26.89 -9.71 -6.01
N THR A 549 25.90 -10.54 -5.68
CA THR A 549 24.58 -10.12 -5.23
C THR A 549 23.88 -11.24 -4.47
N ARG A 550 23.07 -10.88 -3.49
CA ARG A 550 22.18 -11.80 -2.76
C ARG A 550 20.79 -11.94 -3.42
N MET A 551 20.58 -11.24 -4.55
CA MET A 551 19.29 -11.22 -5.23
C MET A 551 19.26 -12.22 -6.38
N GLU A 552 18.11 -12.86 -6.57
CA GLU A 552 17.80 -13.64 -7.76
C GLU A 552 17.16 -12.75 -8.83
N MET A 553 17.64 -12.88 -10.07
CA MET A 553 17.11 -12.15 -11.23
C MET A 553 16.50 -13.12 -12.23
N ASP A 554 15.53 -12.64 -13.01
CA ASP A 554 14.93 -13.44 -14.09
C ASP A 554 15.89 -13.63 -15.25
N VAL A 555 16.80 -12.67 -15.46
CA VAL A 555 17.80 -12.67 -16.54
C VAL A 555 19.12 -12.09 -16.02
N TRP A 556 20.23 -12.67 -16.48
CA TRP A 556 21.58 -12.20 -16.20
C TRP A 556 22.26 -11.71 -17.48
N PHE A 557 23.16 -10.73 -17.31
CA PHE A 557 23.90 -10.14 -18.42
C PHE A 557 25.41 -10.14 -18.14
N GLU A 558 26.20 -10.17 -19.21
CA GLU A 558 27.60 -9.80 -19.14
C GLU A 558 27.70 -8.34 -18.68
N PRO A 559 28.55 -8.00 -17.71
CA PRO A 559 28.75 -6.63 -17.24
C PRO A 559 29.44 -5.78 -18.31
N LYS A 560 28.65 -5.16 -19.21
CA LYS A 560 29.17 -4.38 -20.35
C LYS A 560 28.55 -2.99 -20.48
N ILE A 561 27.33 -2.81 -20.03
CA ILE A 561 26.59 -1.58 -20.25
C ILE A 561 26.59 -0.78 -18.95
N VAL A 562 27.10 0.45 -19.03
CA VAL A 562 27.10 1.44 -17.94
C VAL A 562 26.00 2.46 -18.17
N ILE A 563 25.22 2.75 -17.14
CA ILE A 563 24.19 3.80 -17.18
C ILE A 563 24.34 4.78 -16.04
N GLU A 564 23.97 6.02 -16.32
CA GLU A 564 23.95 7.09 -15.33
C GLU A 564 22.64 7.07 -14.55
N VAL A 565 22.73 7.08 -13.23
CA VAL A 565 21.59 7.14 -12.33
C VAL A 565 21.75 8.25 -11.31
N ILE A 566 20.63 8.82 -10.87
CA ILE A 566 20.53 9.71 -9.73
C ILE A 566 19.78 8.99 -8.62
N ALA A 567 20.14 9.22 -7.37
CA ALA A 567 19.45 8.67 -6.21
C ALA A 567 19.24 9.75 -5.15
N SER A 568 18.31 9.52 -4.22
CA SER A 568 18.07 10.47 -3.13
C SER A 568 19.13 10.35 -2.03
N GLU A 569 19.59 9.15 -1.75
CA GLU A 569 20.58 8.87 -0.69
C GLU A 569 21.20 7.48 -0.85
N VAL A 570 22.35 7.27 -0.16
CA VAL A 570 22.96 5.97 0.04
C VAL A 570 22.53 5.44 1.41
N THR A 571 22.04 4.20 1.49
CA THR A 571 21.50 3.60 2.72
C THR A 571 22.11 2.23 2.98
N LEU A 572 22.05 1.74 4.23
CA LEU A 572 22.38 0.37 4.56
C LEU A 572 21.33 -0.60 4.00
N SER A 573 21.78 -1.73 3.45
CA SER A 573 20.92 -2.74 2.86
C SER A 573 21.38 -4.16 3.20
N PRO A 574 20.48 -5.04 3.63
CA PRO A 574 20.81 -6.45 3.83
C PRO A 574 20.89 -7.24 2.52
N SER A 575 20.33 -6.69 1.43
CA SER A 575 20.17 -7.38 0.13
C SER A 575 21.23 -7.02 -0.90
N HIS A 576 21.77 -5.81 -0.84
CA HIS A 576 22.82 -5.35 -1.75
C HIS A 576 24.20 -5.57 -1.15
N THR A 577 25.18 -5.83 -2.03
CA THR A 577 26.53 -6.28 -1.59
C THR A 577 27.63 -5.22 -1.75
N ALA A 578 27.33 -4.05 -2.32
CA ALA A 578 28.29 -2.96 -2.38
C ALA A 578 28.75 -2.58 -0.96
N ALA A 579 30.06 -2.47 -0.73
CA ALA A 579 30.65 -2.18 0.58
C ALA A 579 30.17 -3.10 1.74
N MET A 580 29.93 -4.38 1.46
CA MET A 580 29.44 -5.34 2.44
C MET A 580 30.33 -5.37 3.68
N ALA A 581 29.69 -5.27 4.86
CA ALA A 581 30.32 -5.23 6.19
C ALA A 581 31.31 -4.06 6.44
N SER A 582 31.43 -3.09 5.51
CA SER A 582 32.35 -1.96 5.69
C SER A 582 31.85 -0.91 6.69
N ILE A 583 30.54 -0.79 6.86
CA ILE A 583 29.90 0.15 7.78
C ILE A 583 29.23 -0.60 8.93
N ARG A 584 28.44 -1.64 8.61
CA ARG A 584 27.73 -2.48 9.58
C ARG A 584 27.83 -3.94 9.15
N GLN A 585 28.06 -4.84 10.11
CA GLN A 585 28.15 -6.28 9.86
C GLN A 585 26.88 -6.80 9.18
N ASN A 586 27.01 -7.62 8.14
CA ASN A 586 25.94 -8.19 7.30
C ASN A 586 25.15 -7.18 6.43
N TYR A 587 25.52 -5.91 6.41
CA TYR A 587 24.88 -4.88 5.56
C TYR A 587 25.87 -4.38 4.50
N GLY A 588 25.35 -4.22 3.29
CA GLY A 588 26.01 -3.46 2.23
C GLY A 588 25.38 -2.07 2.07
N LEU A 589 25.81 -1.32 1.07
CA LEU A 589 25.25 -0.03 0.70
C LEU A 589 24.30 -0.19 -0.50
N ALA A 590 23.20 0.56 -0.49
CA ALA A 590 22.23 0.63 -1.56
C ALA A 590 21.83 2.08 -1.87
N LEU A 591 21.42 2.34 -3.09
CA LEU A 591 20.81 3.60 -3.49
C LEU A 591 19.30 3.59 -3.21
N ARG A 592 18.82 4.64 -2.58
CA ARG A 592 17.39 4.85 -2.32
C ARG A 592 16.76 5.69 -3.44
N PHE A 593 15.61 5.24 -3.95
CA PHE A 593 14.89 5.86 -5.06
C PHE A 593 15.75 6.13 -6.30
N PRO A 594 16.51 5.12 -6.80
CA PRO A 594 17.33 5.31 -7.98
C PRO A 594 16.44 5.57 -9.19
N LYS A 595 16.90 6.49 -10.04
CA LYS A 595 16.22 6.89 -11.26
C LYS A 595 17.24 6.98 -12.40
N PHE A 596 16.95 6.38 -13.55
CA PHE A 596 17.73 6.54 -14.77
C PHE A 596 17.62 7.98 -15.27
N THR A 597 18.75 8.60 -15.62
CA THR A 597 18.81 10.00 -16.08
C THR A 597 18.51 10.16 -17.57
N GLY A 598 18.42 9.03 -18.31
CA GLY A 598 18.31 9.03 -19.78
C GLY A 598 19.66 8.85 -20.48
N LYS A 599 20.77 8.66 -19.75
CA LYS A 599 22.10 8.61 -20.31
C LYS A 599 22.74 7.22 -20.17
N VAL A 600 23.04 6.57 -21.31
CA VAL A 600 23.92 5.41 -21.40
C VAL A 600 25.36 5.92 -21.53
N ARG A 601 26.29 5.35 -20.82
CA ARG A 601 27.69 5.74 -20.75
C ARG A 601 28.54 4.90 -21.70
N ASP A 602 28.33 5.08 -23.01
CA ASP A 602 29.10 4.39 -24.05
C ASP A 602 30.58 4.82 -24.07
N ASP A 603 30.89 5.91 -23.36
CA ASP A 603 32.24 6.44 -23.16
C ASP A 603 33.03 5.77 -22.03
N LYS A 604 32.41 4.86 -21.27
CA LYS A 604 33.04 4.17 -20.11
C LYS A 604 33.07 2.66 -20.27
N ASN A 605 34.18 2.05 -19.86
CA ASN A 605 34.23 0.62 -19.63
C ASN A 605 33.51 0.29 -18.30
N PRO A 606 33.03 -0.93 -18.09
CA PRO A 606 32.40 -1.34 -16.83
C PRO A 606 33.28 -1.11 -15.59
N GLU A 607 34.60 -1.25 -15.73
CA GLU A 607 35.58 -1.00 -14.68
C GLU A 607 35.78 0.50 -14.35
N ASP A 608 35.32 1.40 -15.23
CA ASP A 608 35.32 2.87 -15.01
C ASP A 608 34.02 3.34 -14.34
N ALA A 609 33.11 2.41 -13.97
CA ALA A 609 31.92 2.72 -13.21
C ALA A 609 32.26 3.20 -11.80
N THR A 610 31.27 3.79 -11.13
CA THR A 610 31.41 4.24 -9.72
C THR A 610 32.00 3.14 -8.84
N ASP A 611 33.12 3.44 -8.19
CA ASP A 611 33.81 2.49 -7.29
C ASP A 611 33.07 2.38 -5.95
N VAL A 612 33.13 1.21 -5.34
CA VAL A 612 32.54 0.96 -4.02
C VAL A 612 33.06 1.92 -2.95
N ARG A 613 34.31 2.40 -3.06
CA ARG A 613 34.91 3.40 -2.14
C ARG A 613 34.24 4.77 -2.27
N GLU A 614 33.82 5.13 -3.47
CA GLU A 614 33.05 6.37 -3.68
C GLU A 614 31.70 6.29 -2.97
N LEU A 615 31.00 5.16 -3.05
CA LEU A 615 29.77 4.95 -2.31
C LEU A 615 29.94 5.04 -0.80
N ILE A 616 31.04 4.52 -0.26
CA ILE A 616 31.38 4.64 1.18
C ILE A 616 31.60 6.13 1.53
N SER A 617 32.31 6.87 0.67
CA SER A 617 32.55 8.30 0.89
C SER A 617 31.24 9.09 0.86
N MET A 618 30.38 8.85 -0.11
CA MET A 618 29.04 9.46 -0.21
C MET A 618 28.19 9.15 1.03
N TYR A 619 28.17 7.88 1.47
CA TYR A 619 27.43 7.48 2.68
C TYR A 619 27.95 8.23 3.92
N LYS A 620 29.27 8.33 4.10
CA LYS A 620 29.87 9.04 5.23
C LYS A 620 29.60 10.54 5.18
N GLN A 621 29.64 11.16 3.99
CA GLN A 621 29.30 12.58 3.80
C GLN A 621 27.83 12.90 4.12
N GLN A 622 26.91 11.95 3.86
CA GLN A 622 25.50 12.11 4.23
C GLN A 622 25.25 12.07 5.74
N MET A 623 26.18 11.48 6.50
CA MET A 623 26.07 11.37 7.96
C MET A 623 26.71 12.55 8.70
N GLN A 624 27.46 13.41 8.00
CA GLN A 624 28.01 14.68 8.50
C GLN A 624 27.02 15.83 8.27
#